data_de6b4d7f95ce17693294bc6cd3a6460e
#
_entry.id   de6b4d7f95ce17693294bc6cd3a6460e
#
_cell.length_a   1.000
_cell.length_b   1.000
_cell.length_c   1.000
_cell.angle_alpha   90.00
_cell.angle_beta   90.00
_cell.angle_gamma   90.00
#
_symmetry.space_group_name_H-M   'P 1'
#
loop_
_entity.id
_entity.type
_entity.pdbx_description
1 polymer ?
#
loop_
_entity_poly.entity_id
_entity_poly.type
_entity_poly.pdbx_seq_one_letter_code
_entity_poly.pdbx_strand_id
1 'polypeptide(L)'
;LTDNIGVVIGARKDDTGAQLVYVVPDVARVHIKFECLKSGASQNQDVLKITSSVKNISKRAADFALKNVLDTILGEQSISHFSTAENVVVNTEMQFRRFDKAKWIISENKNTSMQILLYGADITPMEVVSLSNKDLLLLQNWIPSIIQSRTFDSVLSYNNSAVAINWEPEHLEQGQETSFTYYIAFASNGTKPAGETFIKNFGEMQLNSTDEQDAQAD
;
A
#
# COMPACT_ATOMS: atom_id res chain seq x y z
N LEU A 1 -8.67 7.84 -18.76
CA LEU A 1 -8.90 6.51 -18.15
C LEU A 1 -10.39 6.28 -17.97
N THR A 2 -11.03 6.31 -19.08
CA THR A 2 -12.46 6.11 -19.14
C THR A 2 -12.71 4.67 -19.55
N ASP A 3 -13.46 3.96 -18.73
CA ASP A 3 -14.38 2.90 -19.12
C ASP A 3 -13.85 1.48 -19.33
N ASN A 4 -12.58 1.18 -19.11
CA ASN A 4 -12.15 -0.22 -19.03
C ASN A 4 -12.25 -0.71 -17.57
N ILE A 5 -13.47 -0.99 -17.14
CA ILE A 5 -13.69 -1.63 -15.85
C ILE A 5 -13.15 -3.05 -15.95
N GLY A 6 -12.14 -3.35 -15.14
CA GLY A 6 -11.62 -4.71 -15.02
C GLY A 6 -12.72 -5.64 -14.49
N VAL A 7 -12.86 -6.80 -15.11
CA VAL A 7 -13.80 -7.82 -14.67
C VAL A 7 -13.07 -8.79 -13.76
N VAL A 8 -13.59 -9.01 -12.56
CA VAL A 8 -13.10 -10.07 -11.65
C VAL A 8 -13.37 -11.42 -12.27
N ILE A 9 -12.33 -12.19 -12.57
CA ILE A 9 -12.43 -13.53 -13.15
C ILE A 9 -12.13 -14.65 -12.15
N GLY A 10 -11.61 -14.32 -10.97
CA GLY A 10 -11.32 -15.28 -9.91
C GLY A 10 -11.11 -14.63 -8.56
N ALA A 11 -11.57 -15.32 -7.53
CA ALA A 11 -11.30 -15.00 -6.14
C ALA A 11 -11.08 -16.30 -5.37
N ARG A 12 -10.08 -16.33 -4.50
CA ARG A 12 -9.81 -17.45 -3.60
C ARG A 12 -9.47 -16.90 -2.22
N LYS A 13 -9.87 -17.64 -1.21
CA LYS A 13 -9.55 -17.37 0.20
C LYS A 13 -9.17 -18.67 0.88
N ASP A 14 -8.18 -18.63 1.77
CA ASP A 14 -7.81 -19.71 2.69
C ASP A 14 -7.34 -19.10 4.04
N ASP A 15 -6.84 -19.93 4.95
CA ASP A 15 -6.42 -19.49 6.28
C ASP A 15 -5.14 -18.65 6.28
N THR A 16 -4.43 -18.58 5.16
CA THR A 16 -3.17 -17.83 4.99
C THR A 16 -3.34 -16.53 4.25
N GLY A 17 -4.50 -16.32 3.62
CA GLY A 17 -4.75 -15.10 2.87
C GLY A 17 -5.86 -15.19 1.84
N ALA A 18 -5.78 -14.32 0.87
CA ALA A 18 -6.74 -14.23 -0.23
C ALA A 18 -6.06 -13.79 -1.52
N GLN A 19 -6.72 -14.04 -2.65
CA GLN A 19 -6.26 -13.53 -3.95
C GLN A 19 -7.46 -13.15 -4.80
N LEU A 20 -7.25 -12.11 -5.62
CA LEU A 20 -8.20 -11.62 -6.61
C LEU A 20 -7.51 -11.53 -7.96
N VAL A 21 -8.22 -11.92 -9.00
CA VAL A 21 -7.73 -11.79 -10.38
C VAL A 21 -8.73 -10.98 -11.18
N TYR A 22 -8.24 -9.91 -11.80
CA TYR A 22 -9.00 -9.06 -12.71
C TYR A 22 -8.45 -9.19 -14.12
N VAL A 23 -9.30 -8.97 -15.10
CA VAL A 23 -8.89 -8.78 -16.49
C VAL A 23 -9.47 -7.47 -16.99
N VAL A 24 -8.61 -6.60 -17.49
CA VAL A 24 -8.97 -5.50 -18.37
C VAL A 24 -8.80 -6.00 -19.79
N PRO A 25 -9.88 -6.28 -20.53
CA PRO A 25 -9.81 -6.93 -21.84
C PRO A 25 -8.83 -6.23 -22.77
N ASP A 26 -8.00 -7.01 -23.47
CA ASP A 26 -6.98 -6.54 -24.42
C ASP A 26 -5.94 -5.55 -23.85
N VAL A 27 -5.86 -5.40 -22.53
CA VAL A 27 -4.93 -4.48 -21.85
C VAL A 27 -4.09 -5.21 -20.84
N ALA A 28 -4.68 -5.68 -19.72
CA ALA A 28 -3.94 -6.23 -18.61
C ALA A 28 -4.69 -7.35 -17.89
N ARG A 29 -3.91 -8.26 -17.29
CA ARG A 29 -4.36 -9.11 -16.19
C ARG A 29 -3.70 -8.63 -14.91
N VAL A 30 -4.51 -8.39 -13.89
CA VAL A 30 -4.05 -7.97 -12.57
C VAL A 30 -4.34 -9.09 -11.56
N HIS A 31 -3.31 -9.50 -10.82
CA HIS A 31 -3.41 -10.47 -9.74
C HIS A 31 -3.04 -9.79 -8.44
N ILE A 32 -3.97 -9.71 -7.50
CA ILE A 32 -3.72 -9.16 -6.16
C ILE A 32 -3.72 -10.31 -5.17
N LYS A 33 -2.59 -10.46 -4.46
CA LYS A 33 -2.39 -11.46 -3.41
C LYS A 33 -2.32 -10.77 -2.05
N PHE A 34 -3.05 -11.29 -1.10
CA PHE A 34 -3.06 -10.88 0.30
C PHE A 34 -2.52 -12.04 1.14
N GLU A 35 -1.46 -11.83 1.89
CA GLU A 35 -0.84 -12.84 2.75
C GLU A 35 -0.82 -12.36 4.20
N CYS A 36 -1.43 -13.15 5.08
CA CYS A 36 -1.46 -12.86 6.51
C CYS A 36 -0.19 -13.40 7.18
N LEU A 37 0.59 -12.52 7.79
CA LEU A 37 1.88 -12.81 8.39
C LEU A 37 1.87 -12.45 9.88
N LYS A 38 2.85 -12.96 10.63
CA LYS A 38 3.08 -12.63 12.04
C LYS A 38 4.26 -11.66 12.15
N SER A 39 4.09 -10.58 12.89
CA SER A 39 5.19 -9.65 13.18
C SER A 39 6.24 -10.23 14.13
N GLY A 40 5.88 -11.27 14.88
CA GLY A 40 6.67 -11.78 16.01
C GLY A 40 6.40 -11.04 17.33
N ALA A 41 5.74 -9.89 17.30
CA ALA A 41 5.35 -9.17 18.51
C ALA A 41 4.09 -9.76 19.17
N SER A 42 3.31 -10.52 18.41
CA SER A 42 2.12 -11.24 18.90
C SER A 42 2.07 -12.66 18.36
N GLN A 43 1.19 -13.49 18.92
CA GLN A 43 0.90 -14.83 18.39
C GLN A 43 -0.04 -14.80 17.19
N ASN A 44 -0.70 -13.68 16.96
CA ASN A 44 -1.67 -13.51 15.88
C ASN A 44 -0.98 -13.10 14.56
N GLN A 45 -1.69 -13.31 13.46
CA GLN A 45 -1.35 -12.76 12.16
C GLN A 45 -1.76 -11.29 12.17
N ASP A 46 -0.82 -10.41 12.39
CA ASP A 46 -1.01 -8.97 12.59
C ASP A 46 -0.35 -8.11 11.50
N VAL A 47 0.18 -8.76 10.46
CA VAL A 47 0.74 -8.11 9.27
C VAL A 47 0.10 -8.68 8.01
N LEU A 48 -0.30 -7.81 7.11
CA LEU A 48 -0.81 -8.14 5.78
C LEU A 48 0.22 -7.71 4.73
N LYS A 49 0.74 -8.67 3.98
CA LYS A 49 1.49 -8.42 2.75
C LYS A 49 0.51 -8.32 1.58
N ILE A 50 0.64 -7.27 0.78
CA ILE A 50 -0.17 -7.06 -0.42
C ILE A 50 0.76 -7.00 -1.62
N THR A 51 0.59 -7.92 -2.55
CA THR A 51 1.33 -7.96 -3.81
C THR A 51 0.36 -7.84 -4.97
N SER A 52 0.51 -6.80 -5.78
CA SER A 52 -0.26 -6.58 -7.00
C SER A 52 0.63 -6.80 -8.21
N SER A 53 0.39 -7.88 -8.95
CA SER A 53 1.08 -8.19 -10.20
C SER A 53 0.25 -7.74 -11.39
N VAL A 54 0.89 -7.09 -12.37
CA VAL A 54 0.27 -6.60 -13.59
C VAL A 54 0.95 -7.22 -14.79
N LYS A 55 0.20 -7.98 -15.59
CA LYS A 55 0.69 -8.61 -16.82
C LYS A 55 0.11 -7.91 -18.03
N ASN A 56 0.98 -7.47 -18.95
CA ASN A 56 0.55 -6.95 -20.23
C ASN A 56 -0.02 -8.08 -21.11
N ILE A 57 -1.32 -8.05 -21.37
CA ILE A 57 -2.00 -8.98 -22.31
C ILE A 57 -2.41 -8.32 -23.61
N SER A 58 -2.01 -7.06 -23.81
CA SER A 58 -2.22 -6.35 -25.07
C SER A 58 -1.28 -6.87 -26.17
N LYS A 59 -1.55 -6.46 -27.41
CA LYS A 59 -0.72 -6.83 -28.57
C LYS A 59 0.53 -5.95 -28.74
N ARG A 60 0.76 -4.98 -27.84
CA ARG A 60 1.86 -4.01 -27.93
C ARG A 60 2.52 -3.82 -26.57
N ALA A 61 3.75 -3.36 -26.58
CA ALA A 61 4.38 -2.80 -25.40
C ALA A 61 3.60 -1.59 -24.89
N ALA A 62 3.52 -1.43 -23.58
CA ALA A 62 2.83 -0.31 -22.95
C ALA A 62 3.38 -0.07 -21.53
N ASP A 63 3.18 1.14 -21.04
CA ASP A 63 3.55 1.51 -19.68
C ASP A 63 2.38 1.20 -18.73
N PHE A 64 2.67 0.49 -17.65
CA PHE A 64 1.71 0.13 -16.61
C PHE A 64 2.14 0.72 -15.29
N ALA A 65 1.22 1.39 -14.63
CA ALA A 65 1.40 1.93 -13.30
C ALA A 65 0.28 1.45 -12.38
N LEU A 66 0.53 1.42 -11.08
CA LEU A 66 -0.46 1.08 -10.07
C LEU A 66 -0.73 2.28 -9.17
N LYS A 67 -2.01 2.52 -8.88
CA LYS A 67 -2.47 3.43 -7.84
C LYS A 67 -3.43 2.67 -6.92
N ASN A 68 -3.10 2.61 -5.64
CA ASN A 68 -4.00 2.10 -4.62
C ASN A 68 -4.56 3.26 -3.80
N VAL A 69 -5.87 3.24 -3.56
CA VAL A 69 -6.53 4.17 -2.64
C VAL A 69 -7.09 3.37 -1.48
N LEU A 70 -6.62 3.68 -0.29
CA LEU A 70 -7.02 3.06 0.98
C LEU A 70 -7.89 4.04 1.75
N ASP A 71 -9.15 3.71 1.90
CA ASP A 71 -10.12 4.45 2.70
C ASP A 71 -9.97 4.03 4.17
N THR A 72 -9.51 4.94 5.02
CA THR A 72 -9.16 4.65 6.41
C THR A 72 -10.02 5.47 7.36
N ILE A 73 -11.08 4.91 7.82
CA ILE A 73 -12.03 5.60 8.74
C ILE A 73 -11.54 5.69 10.21
N LEU A 74 -10.45 5.02 10.57
CA LEU A 74 -10.01 4.89 11.96
C LEU A 74 -9.70 6.23 12.63
N GLY A 75 -9.04 7.14 11.93
CA GLY A 75 -8.64 8.44 12.44
C GLY A 75 -9.70 9.54 12.33
N GLU A 76 -10.80 9.32 11.62
CA GLU A 76 -11.77 10.37 11.27
C GLU A 76 -12.51 10.97 12.47
N GLN A 77 -12.65 10.22 13.55
CA GLN A 77 -13.27 10.69 14.80
C GLN A 77 -12.23 10.96 15.89
N SER A 78 -10.95 10.97 15.56
CA SER A 78 -9.83 11.18 16.46
C SER A 78 -9.31 12.62 16.37
N ILE A 79 -8.41 12.98 17.27
CA ILE A 79 -7.68 14.27 17.25
C ILE A 79 -6.81 14.37 15.98
N SER A 80 -6.36 13.23 15.46
CA SER A 80 -5.52 13.14 14.27
C SER A 80 -6.06 12.10 13.32
N HIS A 81 -6.22 12.45 12.05
CA HIS A 81 -6.60 11.50 10.99
C HIS A 81 -5.47 10.49 10.72
N PHE A 82 -4.24 11.01 10.70
CA PHE A 82 -3.05 10.21 10.50
C PHE A 82 -1.90 10.68 11.40
N SER A 83 -0.93 9.79 11.57
CA SER A 83 0.41 10.13 12.04
C SER A 83 1.45 9.48 11.15
N THR A 84 2.65 10.03 11.12
CA THR A 84 3.81 9.51 10.38
C THR A 84 5.04 9.47 11.27
N ALA A 85 6.13 8.90 10.79
CA ALA A 85 7.39 8.89 11.51
C ALA A 85 7.90 10.30 11.91
N GLU A 86 7.53 11.33 11.13
CA GLU A 86 7.97 12.71 11.32
C GLU A 86 6.89 13.61 11.92
N ASN A 87 5.60 13.31 11.68
CA ASN A 87 4.47 14.13 12.07
C ASN A 87 3.50 13.35 12.95
N VAL A 88 3.41 13.70 14.23
CA VAL A 88 2.52 13.02 15.20
C VAL A 88 1.05 13.29 14.88
N VAL A 89 0.72 14.46 14.32
CA VAL A 89 -0.64 14.86 13.97
C VAL A 89 -0.67 15.30 12.52
N VAL A 90 -1.51 14.63 11.72
CA VAL A 90 -1.76 14.98 10.32
C VAL A 90 -3.27 15.08 10.11
N ASN A 91 -3.77 16.32 10.02
CA ASN A 91 -5.19 16.64 9.83
C ASN A 91 -5.44 17.44 8.55
N THR A 92 -4.40 17.71 7.78
CA THR A 92 -4.48 18.40 6.49
C THR A 92 -3.79 17.58 5.41
N GLU A 93 -4.08 17.89 4.18
CA GLU A 93 -3.49 17.21 3.05
C GLU A 93 -1.98 17.22 3.09
N MET A 94 -1.38 16.09 2.77
CA MET A 94 0.07 15.89 2.76
C MET A 94 0.47 14.96 1.62
N GLN A 95 1.67 15.14 1.11
CA GLN A 95 2.22 14.30 0.06
C GLN A 95 3.68 14.00 0.35
N PHE A 96 4.04 12.75 0.21
CA PHE A 96 5.41 12.24 0.35
C PHE A 96 5.88 11.72 -1.00
N ARG A 97 7.14 11.96 -1.30
CA ARG A 97 7.80 11.40 -2.48
C ARG A 97 8.83 10.36 -2.08
N ARG A 98 9.29 9.57 -3.04
CA ARG A 98 10.25 8.48 -2.89
C ARG A 98 11.45 8.79 -1.99
N PHE A 99 11.91 10.02 -1.98
CA PHE A 99 13.11 10.44 -1.22
C PHE A 99 12.81 11.04 0.15
N ASP A 100 11.54 11.16 0.51
CA ASP A 100 11.15 11.69 1.79
C ASP A 100 11.38 10.66 2.91
N LYS A 101 11.61 11.15 4.11
CA LYS A 101 11.90 10.29 5.26
C LYS A 101 10.69 9.60 5.87
N ALA A 102 9.51 9.79 5.31
CA ALA A 102 8.31 9.10 5.77
C ALA A 102 8.45 7.59 5.59
N LYS A 103 8.51 6.87 6.70
CA LYS A 103 8.69 5.41 6.72
C LYS A 103 7.38 4.66 6.78
N TRP A 104 6.37 5.28 7.38
CA TRP A 104 5.06 4.70 7.58
C TRP A 104 3.99 5.76 7.81
N ILE A 105 2.72 5.36 7.65
CA ILE A 105 1.53 6.13 7.99
C ILE A 105 0.70 5.27 8.94
N ILE A 106 0.26 5.85 10.06
CA ILE A 106 -0.68 5.23 10.99
C ILE A 106 -2.03 5.96 10.91
N SER A 107 -3.11 5.19 10.80
CA SER A 107 -4.48 5.60 11.06
C SER A 107 -4.99 4.82 12.28
N GLU A 108 -5.50 5.50 13.29
CA GLU A 108 -5.88 4.85 14.54
C GLU A 108 -7.06 5.50 15.27
N ASN A 109 -7.76 4.70 16.03
CA ASN A 109 -8.69 5.13 17.06
C ASN A 109 -8.30 4.52 18.41
N LYS A 110 -9.13 4.72 19.44
CA LYS A 110 -8.86 4.21 20.79
C LYS A 110 -8.75 2.68 20.90
N ASN A 111 -9.27 1.92 19.92
CA ASN A 111 -9.37 0.47 19.98
C ASN A 111 -8.46 -0.22 18.96
N THR A 112 -8.29 0.38 17.80
CA THR A 112 -7.63 -0.26 16.63
C THR A 112 -6.69 0.72 15.96
N SER A 113 -5.56 0.21 15.51
CA SER A 113 -4.59 0.96 14.71
C SER A 113 -4.13 0.14 13.51
N MET A 114 -3.86 0.86 12.43
CA MET A 114 -3.36 0.33 11.17
C MET A 114 -2.14 1.16 10.75
N GLN A 115 -1.05 0.48 10.41
CA GLN A 115 0.19 1.09 9.95
C GLN A 115 0.51 0.64 8.54
N ILE A 116 0.55 1.57 7.60
CA ILE A 116 0.99 1.33 6.22
C ILE A 116 2.49 1.55 6.18
N LEU A 117 3.25 0.56 5.73
CA LEU A 117 4.71 0.62 5.61
C LEU A 117 5.08 1.09 4.21
N LEU A 118 5.84 2.19 4.14
CA LEU A 118 6.21 2.86 2.90
C LEU A 118 7.65 2.56 2.46
N TYR A 119 8.47 2.01 3.36
CA TYR A 119 9.88 1.75 3.13
C TYR A 119 10.35 0.52 3.90
N GLY A 120 11.23 -0.26 3.29
CA GLY A 120 11.86 -1.42 3.92
C GLY A 120 12.14 -2.55 2.94
N ALA A 121 12.68 -3.65 3.46
CA ALA A 121 12.95 -4.84 2.67
C ALA A 121 11.65 -5.41 2.07
N ASP A 122 11.72 -5.86 0.81
CA ASP A 122 10.60 -6.41 0.04
C ASP A 122 9.44 -5.41 -0.22
N ILE A 123 9.61 -4.13 0.07
CA ILE A 123 8.66 -3.08 -0.30
C ILE A 123 9.08 -2.46 -1.63
N THR A 124 8.19 -2.49 -2.62
CA THR A 124 8.43 -1.80 -3.89
C THR A 124 8.44 -0.29 -3.65
N PRO A 125 9.53 0.42 -4.01
CA PRO A 125 9.62 1.87 -3.81
C PRO A 125 8.45 2.61 -4.44
N MET A 126 7.78 3.44 -3.66
CA MET A 126 6.62 4.22 -4.09
C MET A 126 7.08 5.54 -4.71
N GLU A 127 6.45 5.97 -5.81
CA GLU A 127 6.72 7.26 -6.42
C GLU A 127 6.19 8.40 -5.55
N VAL A 128 4.89 8.31 -5.21
CA VAL A 128 4.17 9.33 -4.43
C VAL A 128 3.16 8.66 -3.51
N VAL A 129 3.08 9.16 -2.28
CA VAL A 129 2.01 8.84 -1.34
C VAL A 129 1.28 10.12 -0.96
N SER A 130 -0.04 10.13 -1.11
CA SER A 130 -0.87 11.30 -0.85
C SER A 130 -1.90 11.00 0.22
N LEU A 131 -1.98 11.88 1.21
CA LEU A 131 -3.04 11.92 2.22
C LEU A 131 -3.99 13.05 1.84
N SER A 132 -5.25 12.75 1.58
CA SER A 132 -6.25 13.72 1.20
C SER A 132 -7.65 13.16 1.41
N ASN A 133 -8.67 13.97 1.08
CA ASN A 133 -10.03 13.49 1.02
C ASN A 133 -10.17 12.38 -0.04
N LYS A 134 -10.89 11.32 0.28
CA LYS A 134 -11.08 10.14 -0.59
C LYS A 134 -11.61 10.52 -1.98
N ASP A 135 -12.58 11.42 -2.03
CA ASP A 135 -13.21 11.80 -3.30
C ASP A 135 -12.20 12.47 -4.23
N LEU A 136 -11.32 13.31 -3.69
CA LEU A 136 -10.25 13.94 -4.46
C LEU A 136 -9.24 12.89 -4.96
N LEU A 137 -8.88 11.92 -4.12
CA LEU A 137 -7.94 10.86 -4.49
C LEU A 137 -8.50 9.95 -5.58
N LEU A 138 -9.80 9.71 -5.60
CA LEU A 138 -10.47 8.85 -6.59
C LEU A 138 -10.76 9.57 -7.91
N LEU A 139 -11.16 10.83 -7.85
CA LEU A 139 -11.69 11.57 -9.01
C LEU A 139 -10.62 12.36 -9.77
N GLN A 140 -9.46 12.64 -9.15
CA GLN A 140 -8.42 13.45 -9.76
C GLN A 140 -7.40 12.65 -10.56
N ASN A 141 -6.50 13.39 -11.21
CA ASN A 141 -5.38 12.87 -11.98
C ASN A 141 -4.61 11.77 -11.26
N TRP A 142 -3.78 11.06 -11.98
CA TRP A 142 -2.91 10.00 -11.46
C TRP A 142 -2.22 10.39 -10.15
N ILE A 143 -1.55 11.53 -10.11
CA ILE A 143 -1.04 12.15 -8.89
C ILE A 143 -1.94 13.34 -8.57
N PRO A 144 -2.62 13.36 -7.41
CA PRO A 144 -3.52 14.44 -7.04
C PRO A 144 -2.76 15.74 -6.71
N SER A 145 -3.38 16.87 -6.97
CA SER A 145 -2.88 18.17 -6.54
C SER A 145 -3.18 18.38 -5.07
N ILE A 146 -2.13 18.48 -4.25
CA ILE A 146 -2.22 18.65 -2.79
C ILE A 146 -2.12 20.12 -2.42
N ILE A 147 -2.95 20.55 -1.46
CA ILE A 147 -2.91 21.86 -0.81
C ILE A 147 -2.70 21.62 0.68
N GLN A 148 -1.48 21.82 1.17
CA GLN A 148 -1.09 21.47 2.55
C GLN A 148 -1.95 22.12 3.66
N SER A 149 -2.59 23.25 3.38
CA SER A 149 -3.51 23.90 4.34
C SER A 149 -4.95 23.40 4.28
N ARG A 150 -5.29 22.56 3.28
CA ARG A 150 -6.64 22.05 3.11
C ARG A 150 -6.89 20.87 4.07
N THR A 151 -8.00 20.91 4.78
CA THR A 151 -8.46 19.78 5.61
C THR A 151 -8.95 18.63 4.75
N PHE A 152 -9.17 17.47 5.36
CA PHE A 152 -9.66 16.28 4.65
C PHE A 152 -11.15 16.37 4.28
N ASP A 153 -11.85 17.38 4.74
CA ASP A 153 -13.25 17.61 4.38
C ASP A 153 -13.39 18.03 2.90
N SER A 154 -14.48 17.65 2.30
CA SER A 154 -14.88 18.10 0.97
C SER A 154 -16.31 18.59 0.96
N VAL A 155 -16.73 19.18 -0.17
CA VAL A 155 -18.14 19.57 -0.39
C VAL A 155 -19.07 18.37 -0.44
N LEU A 156 -18.52 17.20 -0.80
CA LEU A 156 -19.27 15.96 -1.02
C LEU A 156 -19.28 15.06 0.22
N SER A 157 -18.22 15.10 1.03
CA SER A 157 -18.07 14.25 2.20
C SER A 157 -17.30 14.95 3.30
N TYR A 158 -17.86 14.89 4.49
CA TYR A 158 -17.25 15.41 5.70
C TYR A 158 -16.32 14.34 6.28
N ASN A 159 -15.11 14.76 6.67
CA ASN A 159 -14.18 13.93 7.43
C ASN A 159 -13.87 12.56 6.75
N ASN A 160 -13.60 12.57 5.46
CA ASN A 160 -13.42 11.38 4.64
C ASN A 160 -11.97 11.29 4.14
N SER A 161 -11.05 10.98 5.04
CA SER A 161 -9.62 10.91 4.76
C SER A 161 -9.20 9.56 4.19
N ALA A 162 -8.29 9.57 3.23
CA ALA A 162 -7.76 8.38 2.60
C ALA A 162 -6.26 8.52 2.26
N VAL A 163 -5.64 7.40 1.95
CA VAL A 163 -4.26 7.29 1.50
C VAL A 163 -4.25 6.81 0.06
N ALA A 164 -3.62 7.55 -0.84
CA ALA A 164 -3.30 7.07 -2.19
C ALA A 164 -1.80 6.75 -2.28
N ILE A 165 -1.49 5.57 -2.77
CA ILE A 165 -0.14 5.11 -3.05
C ILE A 165 0.01 4.96 -4.56
N ASN A 166 0.99 5.65 -5.14
CA ASN A 166 1.30 5.60 -6.56
C ASN A 166 2.70 5.03 -6.76
N TRP A 167 2.84 4.12 -7.72
CA TRP A 167 4.13 3.61 -8.18
C TRP A 167 4.47 4.16 -9.57
N GLU A 168 5.75 4.26 -9.86
CA GLU A 168 6.23 4.66 -11.18
C GLU A 168 5.75 3.68 -12.26
N PRO A 169 5.47 4.17 -13.49
CA PRO A 169 5.14 3.31 -14.60
C PRO A 169 6.28 2.36 -14.96
N GLU A 170 5.94 1.10 -15.23
CA GLU A 170 6.86 0.09 -15.73
C GLU A 170 6.54 -0.22 -17.19
N HIS A 171 7.55 -0.21 -18.06
CA HIS A 171 7.41 -0.55 -19.46
C HIS A 171 7.39 -2.07 -19.63
N LEU A 172 6.29 -2.61 -20.13
CA LEU A 172 6.10 -4.06 -20.29
C LEU A 172 5.84 -4.41 -21.77
N GLU A 173 6.65 -5.30 -22.29
CA GLU A 173 6.37 -5.97 -23.57
C GLU A 173 5.16 -6.90 -23.43
N GLN A 174 4.60 -7.35 -24.57
CA GLN A 174 3.51 -8.32 -24.58
C GLN A 174 3.88 -9.57 -23.77
N GLY A 175 3.05 -9.93 -22.81
CA GLY A 175 3.22 -11.10 -21.95
C GLY A 175 4.15 -10.89 -20.76
N GLN A 176 4.87 -9.77 -20.67
CA GLN A 176 5.66 -9.44 -19.48
C GLN A 176 4.78 -9.03 -18.30
N GLU A 177 5.34 -9.17 -17.11
CA GLU A 177 4.66 -8.91 -15.82
C GLU A 177 5.59 -8.14 -14.88
N THR A 178 5.01 -7.23 -14.10
CA THR A 178 5.67 -6.56 -12.95
C THR A 178 4.84 -6.71 -11.70
N SER A 179 5.43 -6.46 -10.53
CA SER A 179 4.76 -6.59 -9.24
C SER A 179 5.10 -5.44 -8.30
N PHE A 180 4.09 -5.02 -7.54
CA PHE A 180 4.16 -3.96 -6.54
C PHE A 180 3.78 -4.54 -5.19
N THR A 181 4.68 -4.47 -4.21
CA THR A 181 4.50 -5.04 -2.88
C THR A 181 4.57 -3.97 -1.80
N TYR A 182 3.67 -4.04 -0.83
CA TYR A 182 3.70 -3.25 0.40
C TYR A 182 3.05 -4.02 1.55
N TYR A 183 3.17 -3.48 2.76
CA TYR A 183 2.69 -4.12 3.98
C TYR A 183 1.80 -3.20 4.79
N ILE A 184 0.83 -3.79 5.48
CA ILE A 184 -0.01 -3.14 6.48
C ILE A 184 0.08 -3.94 7.78
N ALA A 185 0.50 -3.32 8.87
CA ALA A 185 0.48 -3.92 10.20
C ALA A 185 -0.72 -3.41 10.99
N PHE A 186 -1.29 -4.27 11.81
CA PHE A 186 -2.48 -3.98 12.61
C PHE A 186 -2.20 -4.17 14.09
N ALA A 187 -2.89 -3.40 14.93
CA ALA A 187 -2.94 -3.64 16.36
C ALA A 187 -4.32 -3.30 16.93
N SER A 188 -4.60 -3.83 18.11
CA SER A 188 -5.88 -3.66 18.82
C SER A 188 -5.65 -3.26 20.28
N ASN A 189 -6.73 -2.95 20.99
CA ASN A 189 -6.69 -2.63 22.41
C ASN A 189 -5.77 -1.47 22.78
N GLY A 190 -5.67 -0.46 21.90
CA GLY A 190 -4.84 0.73 22.10
C GLY A 190 -3.33 0.49 22.00
N THR A 191 -2.90 -0.67 21.48
CA THR A 191 -1.47 -0.93 21.22
C THR A 191 -1.04 -0.38 19.87
N LYS A 192 0.27 -0.18 19.69
CA LYS A 192 0.84 0.26 18.40
C LYS A 192 1.16 -0.93 17.51
N PRO A 193 0.97 -0.81 16.18
CA PRO A 193 1.37 -1.84 15.24
C PRO A 193 2.88 -2.08 15.26
N ALA A 194 3.31 -3.33 15.06
CA ALA A 194 4.70 -3.74 15.10
C ALA A 194 5.37 -3.78 13.71
N GLY A 195 4.87 -3.00 12.75
CA GLY A 195 5.32 -3.06 11.35
C GLY A 195 6.79 -2.68 11.15
N GLU A 196 7.30 -1.68 11.87
CA GLU A 196 8.73 -1.31 11.76
C GLU A 196 9.64 -2.43 12.24
N THR A 197 9.30 -3.06 13.36
CA THR A 197 10.05 -4.23 13.89
C THR A 197 9.99 -5.39 12.91
N PHE A 198 8.81 -5.66 12.34
CA PHE A 198 8.62 -6.71 11.35
C PHE A 198 9.54 -6.51 10.14
N ILE A 199 9.52 -5.33 9.52
CA ILE A 199 10.33 -5.04 8.32
C ILE A 199 11.83 -5.10 8.62
N LYS A 200 12.26 -4.63 9.79
CA LYS A 200 13.66 -4.73 10.20
C LYS A 200 14.10 -6.19 10.30
N ASN A 201 13.35 -7.01 11.03
CA ASN A 201 13.64 -8.44 11.20
C ASN A 201 13.61 -9.19 9.86
N PHE A 202 12.66 -8.83 8.97
CA PHE A 202 12.56 -9.42 7.65
C PHE A 202 13.79 -9.13 6.78
N GLY A 203 14.31 -7.89 6.82
CA GLY A 203 15.54 -7.51 6.14
C GLY A 203 16.77 -8.26 6.67
N GLU A 204 16.89 -8.42 7.98
CA GLU A 204 17.97 -9.18 8.61
C GLU A 204 17.94 -10.68 8.23
N MET A 205 16.75 -11.29 8.15
CA MET A 205 16.61 -12.69 7.70
C MET A 205 17.02 -12.87 6.23
N GLN A 206 16.70 -11.92 5.35
CA GLN A 206 17.10 -11.99 3.95
C GLN A 206 18.63 -11.90 3.77
N LEU A 207 19.28 -11.00 4.50
CA LEU A 207 20.74 -10.87 4.47
C LEU A 207 21.42 -12.16 4.90
N ASN A 208 21.00 -12.75 6.02
CA ASN A 208 21.56 -14.01 6.52
C ASN A 208 21.35 -15.19 5.58
N SER A 209 20.23 -15.25 4.87
CA SER A 209 19.95 -16.33 3.91
C SER A 209 20.81 -16.22 2.64
N THR A 210 21.21 -15.02 2.26
CA THR A 210 22.10 -14.78 1.11
C THR A 210 23.53 -15.20 1.45
N ASP A 211 24.01 -14.85 2.65
CA ASP A 211 25.33 -15.21 3.12
C ASP A 211 25.52 -16.75 3.26
N GLU A 212 24.48 -17.47 3.66
CA GLU A 212 24.49 -18.95 3.74
C GLU A 212 24.51 -19.62 2.36
N GLN A 213 23.89 -19.02 1.35
CA GLN A 213 23.91 -19.56 -0.01
C GLN A 213 25.26 -19.34 -0.69
N ASP A 214 25.89 -18.20 -0.48
CA ASP A 214 27.22 -17.89 -1.02
C ASP A 214 28.29 -18.74 -0.33
N ALA A 215 28.15 -19.06 0.95
CA ALA A 215 29.08 -19.93 1.69
C ALA A 215 28.98 -21.43 1.31
N GLN A 216 27.91 -21.86 0.64
CA GLN A 216 27.76 -23.24 0.14
C GLN A 216 28.19 -23.41 -1.33
N ALA A 217 28.53 -22.33 -2.01
CA ALA A 217 28.92 -22.32 -3.41
C ALA A 217 30.46 -22.31 -3.63
N ASP A 218 31.25 -22.20 -2.57
CA ASP A 218 32.71 -22.34 -2.52
C ASP A 218 33.11 -23.76 -1.99
#